data_a88b3b46968ec9fbea97fd16bfda51e9
#
_entry.id   a88b3b46968ec9fbea97fd16bfda51e9
#
_cell.length_a   1.000
_cell.length_b   1.000
_cell.length_c   1.000
_cell.angle_alpha   90.00
_cell.angle_beta   90.00
_cell.angle_gamma   90.00
#
_symmetry.space_group_name_H-M   'P 1'
#
loop_
_entity.id
_entity.type
_entity.pdbx_description
1 polymer ?
#
loop_
_entity_poly.entity_id
_entity_poly.type
_entity_poly.pdbx_seq_one_letter_code
_entity_poly.pdbx_strand_id
1 'polypeptide(L)'
;MLRSLVGSEMCIRDRDISEYTCANFLQKGKTTPLFIRFSTVAGFKGSTDLARDVRGFSVKFYTEDGNYDLVGNNIPVFFIQDAMNFPDLIHAVKPEPDKEIPQAASAHDTFWDFISLMPESAHMIMWAMSDRAIPRSLRMMEGFGVHTFKLVNEKGKATFVKFHWKPKLGVHSVAWNEAQKISGFNSDFHRLDLWEAIDEGNFPQWDLGVQLIPEEDELKYSFDILDATKLVPEELVPVKIIGTMTLNRNPDNFFAETEQVAFDPGRIIPGIDLSDDPLLQGRIFSYMDTQNYRLGGANFHEIPINRSLNQKHNNQKDGTGRIDILKGGVSYFPNSKASGCPYHAMLKLSLIHISEPTRLLSI
;
A
#
# COMPACT_ATOMS: atom_id res chain seq x y z
N MET A 1 -17.60 7.41 18.15
CA MET A 1 -16.71 8.49 17.64
C MET A 1 -15.88 8.08 16.43
N LEU A 2 -15.43 6.82 16.31
CA LEU A 2 -14.62 6.37 15.14
C LEU A 2 -15.41 6.19 13.82
N ARG A 3 -16.73 6.04 13.84
CA ARG A 3 -17.56 5.91 12.62
C ARG A 3 -17.55 7.15 11.71
N SER A 4 -17.12 8.30 12.19
CA SER A 4 -17.05 9.53 11.41
C SER A 4 -15.70 9.78 10.71
N LEU A 5 -14.69 8.97 10.98
CA LEU A 5 -13.34 9.17 10.44
C LEU A 5 -13.04 8.32 9.19
N VAL A 6 -13.90 7.37 8.85
CA VAL A 6 -13.67 6.42 7.76
C VAL A 6 -14.63 6.73 6.61
N GLY A 7 -14.06 7.17 5.51
CA GLY A 7 -14.79 7.78 4.42
C GLY A 7 -15.00 6.91 3.19
N SER A 8 -14.76 5.59 3.28
CA SER A 8 -14.91 4.70 2.13
C SER A 8 -15.05 3.26 2.61
N GLU A 9 -15.54 2.38 1.77
CA GLU A 9 -15.78 0.99 2.16
C GLU A 9 -15.40 0.00 1.07
N MET A 10 -15.01 -1.20 1.49
CA MET A 10 -14.83 -2.34 0.61
C MET A 10 -15.85 -3.43 0.96
N CYS A 11 -16.54 -3.92 -0.05
CA CYS A 11 -17.46 -5.04 0.06
C CYS A 11 -16.90 -6.27 -0.67
N ILE A 12 -16.75 -7.39 0.03
CA ILE A 12 -16.41 -8.69 -0.56
C ILE A 12 -17.72 -9.39 -0.94
N ARG A 13 -18.05 -9.38 -2.24
CA ARG A 13 -19.34 -9.91 -2.73
C ARG A 13 -19.18 -11.08 -3.70
N ASP A 14 -18.14 -11.06 -4.53
CA ASP A 14 -18.14 -11.84 -5.76
C ASP A 14 -17.64 -13.27 -5.56
N ARG A 15 -16.63 -13.48 -4.74
CA ARG A 15 -16.04 -14.83 -4.51
C ARG A 15 -15.73 -15.07 -3.05
N ASP A 16 -15.89 -16.32 -2.67
CA ASP A 16 -15.35 -16.85 -1.42
C ASP A 16 -13.88 -17.25 -1.65
N ILE A 17 -12.98 -16.72 -0.84
CA ILE A 17 -11.55 -17.05 -0.84
C ILE A 17 -11.08 -17.59 0.51
N SER A 18 -12.00 -18.09 1.34
CA SER A 18 -11.70 -18.68 2.65
C SER A 18 -10.74 -19.89 2.57
N GLU A 19 -10.69 -20.57 1.43
CA GLU A 19 -9.72 -21.65 1.18
C GLU A 19 -8.27 -21.15 1.15
N TYR A 20 -8.03 -19.85 0.85
CA TYR A 20 -6.70 -19.26 0.73
C TYR A 20 -6.31 -18.41 1.94
N THR A 21 -7.29 -17.84 2.65
CA THR A 21 -6.99 -16.92 3.76
C THR A 21 -8.02 -17.00 4.88
N CYS A 22 -7.55 -16.90 6.12
CA CYS A 22 -8.42 -16.72 7.29
C CYS A 22 -8.66 -15.22 7.62
N ALA A 23 -8.14 -14.27 6.82
CA ALA A 23 -8.35 -12.84 7.02
C ALA A 23 -9.85 -12.50 6.98
N ASN A 24 -10.40 -12.09 8.13
CA ASN A 24 -11.83 -11.88 8.31
C ASN A 24 -12.41 -10.87 7.31
N PHE A 25 -11.70 -9.77 7.02
CA PHE A 25 -12.18 -8.73 6.13
C PHE A 25 -12.27 -9.16 4.65
N LEU A 26 -11.60 -10.25 4.26
CA LEU A 26 -11.66 -10.84 2.92
C LEU A 26 -12.71 -11.93 2.78
N GLN A 27 -13.46 -12.25 3.85
CA GLN A 27 -14.52 -13.25 3.80
C GLN A 27 -15.75 -12.70 3.08
N LYS A 28 -16.43 -13.58 2.33
CA LYS A 28 -17.64 -13.24 1.58
C LYS A 28 -18.71 -12.61 2.48
N GLY A 29 -19.32 -11.51 2.01
CA GLY A 29 -20.36 -10.77 2.73
C GLY A 29 -19.84 -9.72 3.71
N LYS A 30 -18.52 -9.61 3.89
CA LYS A 30 -17.93 -8.57 4.76
C LYS A 30 -17.88 -7.22 4.07
N THR A 31 -18.18 -6.18 4.83
CA THR A 31 -17.95 -4.78 4.47
C THR A 31 -16.97 -4.19 5.45
N THR A 32 -15.88 -3.64 4.94
CA THR A 32 -14.78 -3.12 5.75
C THR A 32 -14.58 -1.64 5.43
N PRO A 33 -14.59 -0.78 6.46
CA PRO A 33 -14.22 0.61 6.31
C PRO A 33 -12.77 0.75 5.87
N LEU A 34 -12.49 1.73 5.01
CA LEU A 34 -11.13 2.00 4.55
C LEU A 34 -10.87 3.50 4.37
N PHE A 35 -9.60 3.86 4.30
CA PHE A 35 -9.12 5.16 3.85
C PHE A 35 -8.12 4.96 2.71
N ILE A 36 -8.29 5.72 1.63
CA ILE A 36 -7.36 5.70 0.51
C ILE A 36 -6.66 7.05 0.39
N ARG A 37 -5.37 6.99 0.02
CA ARG A 37 -4.60 8.18 -0.36
C ARG A 37 -3.94 7.96 -1.70
N PHE A 38 -4.27 8.82 -2.64
CA PHE A 38 -3.54 8.98 -3.88
C PHE A 38 -2.41 10.01 -3.69
N SER A 39 -1.30 9.82 -4.37
CA SER A 39 -0.18 10.76 -4.32
C SER A 39 0.60 10.77 -5.64
N THR A 40 1.34 11.83 -5.89
CA THR A 40 2.48 11.80 -6.82
C THR A 40 3.68 11.12 -6.13
N VAL A 41 4.73 10.78 -6.88
CA VAL A 41 5.95 10.16 -6.35
C VAL A 41 7.13 11.14 -6.46
N ALA A 42 7.51 11.56 -7.66
CA ALA A 42 8.54 12.57 -7.87
C ALA A 42 8.06 13.99 -7.50
N GLY A 43 6.78 14.28 -7.79
CA GLY A 43 6.15 15.56 -7.48
C GLY A 43 6.00 15.81 -5.98
N PHE A 44 6.41 16.98 -5.53
CA PHE A 44 6.21 17.47 -4.18
C PHE A 44 4.96 18.36 -4.09
N LYS A 45 4.60 18.76 -2.88
CA LYS A 45 3.43 19.61 -2.63
C LYS A 45 3.53 20.91 -3.44
N GLY A 46 2.50 21.18 -4.26
CA GLY A 46 2.45 22.33 -5.16
C GLY A 46 2.87 22.03 -6.62
N SER A 47 3.35 20.80 -6.92
CA SER A 47 3.51 20.37 -8.30
C SER A 47 2.16 20.12 -8.97
N THR A 48 2.11 20.22 -10.32
CA THR A 48 0.91 19.93 -11.08
C THR A 48 0.51 18.45 -10.98
N ASP A 49 -0.77 18.18 -10.88
CA ASP A 49 -1.32 16.82 -10.80
C ASP A 49 -1.10 16.00 -12.10
N LEU A 50 -0.99 16.67 -13.24
CA LEU A 50 -0.79 16.05 -14.56
C LEU A 50 0.68 15.94 -15.00
N ALA A 51 1.63 16.17 -14.10
CA ALA A 51 3.03 15.81 -14.36
C ALA A 51 3.12 14.30 -14.67
N ARG A 52 3.99 13.94 -15.63
CA ARG A 52 4.34 12.54 -15.88
C ARG A 52 5.03 11.98 -14.64
N ASP A 53 4.34 11.10 -13.93
CA ASP A 53 4.81 10.54 -12.67
C ASP A 53 4.07 9.25 -12.34
N VAL A 54 4.63 8.43 -11.49
CA VAL A 54 3.92 7.33 -10.83
C VAL A 54 2.90 7.92 -9.85
N ARG A 55 1.73 7.29 -9.73
CA ARG A 55 0.74 7.67 -8.72
C ARG A 55 0.73 6.65 -7.60
N GLY A 56 0.97 7.09 -6.38
CA GLY A 56 0.75 6.27 -5.20
C GLY A 56 -0.73 5.90 -5.06
N PHE A 57 -0.99 4.67 -4.68
CA PHE A 57 -2.32 4.08 -4.47
C PHE A 57 -2.27 3.31 -3.15
N SER A 58 -2.49 4.00 -2.04
CA SER A 58 -2.31 3.41 -0.70
C SER A 58 -3.65 3.29 0.00
N VAL A 59 -4.01 2.08 0.41
CA VAL A 59 -5.29 1.75 1.05
C VAL A 59 -5.04 1.23 2.45
N LYS A 60 -5.68 1.85 3.43
CA LYS A 60 -5.73 1.42 4.83
C LYS A 60 -7.09 0.81 5.11
N PHE A 61 -7.12 -0.46 5.47
CA PHE A 61 -8.32 -1.17 5.90
C PHE A 61 -8.40 -1.16 7.43
N TYR A 62 -9.55 -0.75 7.95
CA TYR A 62 -9.84 -0.78 9.38
C TYR A 62 -10.61 -2.06 9.69
N THR A 63 -9.88 -3.13 9.99
CA THR A 63 -10.48 -4.44 10.23
C THR A 63 -10.73 -4.72 11.71
N GLU A 64 -11.50 -5.75 12.01
CA GLU A 64 -11.73 -6.22 13.39
C GLU A 64 -10.42 -6.74 14.04
N ASP A 65 -9.48 -7.23 13.21
CA ASP A 65 -8.20 -7.79 13.65
C ASP A 65 -7.06 -6.76 13.74
N GLY A 66 -7.33 -5.51 13.38
CA GLY A 66 -6.36 -4.42 13.33
C GLY A 66 -6.41 -3.71 11.98
N ASN A 67 -5.49 -2.78 11.75
CA ASN A 67 -5.36 -2.15 10.45
C ASN A 67 -4.50 -3.01 9.53
N TYR A 68 -4.91 -3.12 8.27
CA TYR A 68 -4.09 -3.65 7.18
C TYR A 68 -3.83 -2.55 6.16
N ASP A 69 -2.57 -2.40 5.73
CA ASP A 69 -2.19 -1.38 4.76
C ASP A 69 -1.67 -2.02 3.47
N LEU A 70 -2.37 -1.77 2.35
CA LEU A 70 -1.90 -2.13 1.01
C LEU A 70 -1.31 -0.88 0.33
N VAL A 71 0.02 -0.80 0.32
CA VAL A 71 0.76 0.39 -0.14
C VAL A 71 1.31 0.16 -1.53
N GLY A 72 0.54 0.52 -2.51
CA GLY A 72 0.82 0.31 -3.92
C GLY A 72 0.92 1.57 -4.76
N ASN A 73 0.85 1.40 -6.07
CA ASN A 73 0.83 2.49 -7.04
C ASN A 73 0.04 2.10 -8.31
N ASN A 74 -0.04 3.01 -9.28
CA ASN A 74 -0.80 2.81 -10.53
C ASN A 74 -0.03 2.06 -11.62
N ILE A 75 1.17 1.56 -11.33
CA ILE A 75 2.02 0.78 -12.25
C ILE A 75 2.34 -0.57 -11.58
N PRO A 76 2.27 -1.71 -12.30
CA PRO A 76 2.36 -3.03 -11.69
C PRO A 76 3.76 -3.43 -11.23
N VAL A 77 4.79 -2.69 -11.62
CA VAL A 77 6.20 -2.97 -11.33
C VAL A 77 6.88 -1.76 -10.69
N PHE A 78 8.12 -1.96 -10.23
CA PHE A 78 8.96 -0.91 -9.67
C PHE A 78 10.31 -0.83 -10.40
N PHE A 79 11.09 0.22 -10.15
CA PHE A 79 12.37 0.49 -10.83
C PHE A 79 13.48 -0.49 -10.43
N ILE A 80 13.45 -0.98 -9.21
CA ILE A 80 14.54 -1.73 -8.59
C ILE A 80 13.99 -2.95 -7.85
N GLN A 81 14.81 -4.00 -7.75
CA GLN A 81 14.55 -5.16 -6.91
C GLN A 81 15.18 -4.99 -5.52
N ASP A 82 16.44 -4.53 -5.46
CA ASP A 82 17.15 -4.34 -4.21
C ASP A 82 16.80 -2.99 -3.56
N ALA A 83 16.28 -3.03 -2.34
CA ALA A 83 15.92 -1.85 -1.57
C ALA A 83 17.11 -0.91 -1.27
N MET A 84 18.35 -1.42 -1.30
CA MET A 84 19.55 -0.62 -1.12
C MET A 84 19.73 0.45 -2.20
N ASN A 85 19.18 0.23 -3.39
CA ASN A 85 19.23 1.18 -4.51
C ASN A 85 18.17 2.28 -4.41
N PHE A 86 17.27 2.23 -3.41
CA PHE A 86 16.17 3.20 -3.31
C PHE A 86 16.64 4.64 -3.03
N PRO A 87 17.60 4.92 -2.13
CA PRO A 87 18.12 6.27 -1.94
C PRO A 87 18.70 6.86 -3.23
N ASP A 88 19.48 6.09 -3.98
CA ASP A 88 20.10 6.54 -5.21
C ASP A 88 19.07 6.82 -6.31
N LEU A 89 18.07 5.95 -6.46
CA LEU A 89 16.93 6.19 -7.34
C LEU A 89 16.24 7.52 -7.02
N ILE A 90 15.97 7.78 -5.74
CA ILE A 90 15.29 9.01 -5.32
C ILE A 90 16.17 10.24 -5.56
N HIS A 91 17.46 10.16 -5.28
CA HIS A 91 18.40 11.26 -5.57
C HIS A 91 18.48 11.55 -7.08
N ALA A 92 18.48 10.51 -7.92
CA ALA A 92 18.49 10.68 -9.38
C ALA A 92 17.20 11.31 -9.94
N VAL A 93 16.05 11.08 -9.27
CA VAL A 93 14.74 11.61 -9.71
C VAL A 93 14.46 13.01 -9.19
N LYS A 94 14.99 13.37 -8.02
CA LYS A 94 14.75 14.67 -7.36
C LYS A 94 15.58 15.79 -8.01
N PRO A 95 15.28 17.07 -7.71
CA PRO A 95 16.06 18.18 -8.18
C PRO A 95 17.55 18.07 -7.87
N GLU A 96 18.39 18.55 -8.76
CA GLU A 96 19.84 18.59 -8.56
C GLU A 96 20.21 19.46 -7.35
N PRO A 97 21.19 19.06 -6.54
CA PRO A 97 21.47 19.71 -5.27
C PRO A 97 22.06 21.11 -5.37
N ASP A 98 22.63 21.47 -6.52
CA ASP A 98 23.24 22.80 -6.75
C ASP A 98 22.25 23.80 -7.33
N LYS A 99 21.25 23.37 -8.11
CA LYS A 99 20.32 24.23 -8.85
C LYS A 99 18.88 24.16 -8.35
N GLU A 100 18.53 23.12 -7.62
CA GLU A 100 17.16 22.80 -7.21
C GLU A 100 16.18 22.69 -8.41
N ILE A 101 16.68 22.25 -9.57
CA ILE A 101 15.91 21.94 -10.78
C ILE A 101 16.22 20.52 -11.28
N PRO A 102 15.30 19.89 -12.02
CA PRO A 102 13.96 20.34 -12.39
C PRO A 102 12.94 20.17 -11.24
N GLN A 103 11.87 20.93 -11.32
CA GLN A 103 10.68 20.58 -10.57
C GLN A 103 10.00 19.38 -11.26
N ALA A 104 9.42 18.49 -10.53
CA ALA A 104 8.86 17.17 -10.82
C ALA A 104 8.16 16.91 -12.18
N ALA A 105 8.14 17.82 -13.12
CA ALA A 105 7.39 17.73 -14.37
C ALA A 105 8.15 17.06 -15.52
N SER A 106 9.45 16.79 -15.39
CA SER A 106 10.26 16.25 -16.49
C SER A 106 11.41 15.40 -16.00
N ALA A 107 11.71 14.34 -16.73
CA ALA A 107 12.94 13.60 -16.58
C ALA A 107 14.14 14.47 -17.03
N HIS A 108 15.27 14.31 -16.38
CA HIS A 108 16.49 15.09 -16.57
C HIS A 108 17.73 14.19 -16.58
N ASP A 109 18.88 14.78 -16.76
CA ASP A 109 20.15 14.06 -17.01
C ASP A 109 20.46 13.03 -15.93
N THR A 110 20.36 13.39 -14.66
CA THR A 110 20.67 12.49 -13.54
C THR A 110 19.72 11.29 -13.48
N PHE A 111 18.43 11.48 -13.79
CA PHE A 111 17.48 10.38 -13.89
C PHE A 111 17.86 9.41 -15.03
N TRP A 112 18.14 9.94 -16.23
CA TRP A 112 18.49 9.10 -17.36
C TRP A 112 19.87 8.44 -17.20
N ASP A 113 20.82 9.12 -16.55
CA ASP A 113 22.10 8.54 -16.21
C ASP A 113 21.93 7.30 -15.31
N PHE A 114 21.22 7.44 -14.20
CA PHE A 114 20.92 6.34 -13.30
C PHE A 114 20.24 5.16 -14.03
N ILE A 115 19.17 5.45 -14.79
CA ILE A 115 18.41 4.42 -15.51
C ILE A 115 19.27 3.69 -16.54
N SER A 116 20.17 4.41 -17.25
CA SER A 116 21.04 3.81 -18.27
C SER A 116 22.04 2.81 -17.66
N LEU A 117 22.41 3.01 -16.41
CA LEU A 117 23.32 2.16 -15.65
C LEU A 117 22.61 1.08 -14.82
N MET A 118 21.27 1.15 -14.75
CA MET A 118 20.42 0.23 -14.00
C MET A 118 19.42 -0.49 -14.93
N PRO A 119 19.84 -1.48 -15.71
CA PRO A 119 19.00 -2.09 -16.76
C PRO A 119 17.75 -2.80 -16.22
N GLU A 120 17.70 -3.21 -14.96
CA GLU A 120 16.51 -3.78 -14.32
C GLU A 120 15.32 -2.81 -14.29
N SER A 121 15.59 -1.49 -14.34
CA SER A 121 14.57 -0.44 -14.39
C SER A 121 13.86 -0.32 -15.74
N ALA A 122 14.35 -0.96 -16.79
CA ALA A 122 13.82 -0.78 -18.15
C ALA A 122 12.33 -1.05 -18.27
N HIS A 123 11.82 -2.08 -17.59
CA HIS A 123 10.38 -2.41 -17.58
C HIS A 123 9.56 -1.27 -16.99
N MET A 124 9.96 -0.77 -15.82
CA MET A 124 9.29 0.35 -15.17
C MET A 124 9.36 1.63 -16.01
N ILE A 125 10.48 1.88 -16.70
CA ILE A 125 10.63 3.03 -17.58
C ILE A 125 9.65 2.99 -18.75
N MET A 126 9.44 1.84 -19.36
CA MET A 126 8.44 1.69 -20.43
C MET A 126 7.03 2.07 -19.93
N TRP A 127 6.67 1.66 -18.72
CA TRP A 127 5.41 2.08 -18.09
C TRP A 127 5.38 3.57 -17.77
N ALA A 128 6.42 4.11 -17.16
CA ALA A 128 6.50 5.52 -16.76
C ALA A 128 6.49 6.48 -17.96
N MET A 129 7.06 6.06 -19.09
CA MET A 129 7.05 6.84 -20.34
C MET A 129 5.77 6.62 -21.16
N SER A 130 4.96 5.62 -20.83
CA SER A 130 3.65 5.43 -21.44
C SER A 130 2.61 6.42 -20.90
N ASP A 131 1.42 6.42 -21.49
CA ASP A 131 0.30 7.26 -21.05
C ASP A 131 -0.26 6.83 -19.67
N ARG A 132 0.11 5.66 -19.16
CA ARG A 132 -0.24 5.23 -17.79
C ARG A 132 0.23 6.20 -16.71
N ALA A 133 1.31 6.92 -16.95
CA ALA A 133 1.88 7.92 -16.04
C ALA A 133 1.19 9.30 -16.11
N ILE A 134 0.21 9.47 -17.00
CA ILE A 134 -0.62 10.68 -17.14
C ILE A 134 -2.11 10.29 -17.23
N PRO A 135 -2.69 9.74 -16.16
CA PRO A 135 -4.08 9.33 -16.16
C PRO A 135 -5.01 10.52 -16.39
N ARG A 136 -6.13 10.28 -17.05
CA ARG A 136 -7.14 11.31 -17.28
C ARG A 136 -7.79 11.79 -15.98
N SER A 137 -7.96 10.88 -15.03
CA SER A 137 -8.50 11.12 -13.69
C SER A 137 -7.91 10.10 -12.73
N LEU A 138 -7.81 10.43 -11.44
CA LEU A 138 -7.50 9.45 -10.39
C LEU A 138 -8.55 8.32 -10.34
N ARG A 139 -9.78 8.58 -10.77
CA ARG A 139 -10.88 7.60 -10.84
C ARG A 139 -10.73 6.58 -11.98
N MET A 140 -9.83 6.85 -12.94
CA MET A 140 -9.63 6.10 -14.18
C MET A 140 -8.25 5.46 -14.27
N MET A 141 -7.62 5.20 -13.15
CA MET A 141 -6.33 4.50 -13.09
C MET A 141 -6.44 3.20 -12.30
N GLU A 142 -5.70 2.18 -12.72
CA GLU A 142 -5.50 0.97 -11.94
C GLU A 142 -4.65 1.23 -10.70
N GLY A 143 -4.75 0.33 -9.72
CA GLY A 143 -3.84 0.26 -8.60
C GLY A 143 -3.28 -1.15 -8.46
N PHE A 144 -2.04 -1.24 -8.02
CA PHE A 144 -1.33 -2.51 -7.85
C PHE A 144 -0.65 -2.53 -6.49
N GLY A 145 -0.72 -3.69 -5.81
CA GLY A 145 0.06 -3.91 -4.60
C GLY A 145 1.56 -3.99 -4.87
N VAL A 146 1.95 -4.16 -6.14
CA VAL A 146 3.30 -4.34 -6.68
C VAL A 146 3.95 -5.63 -6.19
N HIS A 147 4.15 -5.75 -4.89
CA HIS A 147 4.77 -6.91 -4.24
C HIS A 147 3.92 -8.18 -4.31
N THR A 148 4.59 -9.29 -4.14
CA THR A 148 3.93 -10.56 -3.85
C THR A 148 3.82 -10.70 -2.33
N PHE A 149 2.58 -10.90 -1.83
CA PHE A 149 2.29 -11.21 -0.44
C PHE A 149 1.90 -12.68 -0.30
N LYS A 150 1.65 -13.14 0.93
CA LYS A 150 1.12 -14.47 1.20
C LYS A 150 -0.27 -14.36 1.82
N LEU A 151 -1.20 -15.17 1.35
CA LEU A 151 -2.45 -15.47 2.04
C LEU A 151 -2.26 -16.75 2.84
N VAL A 152 -2.70 -16.77 4.09
CA VAL A 152 -2.57 -17.93 4.98
C VAL A 152 -3.96 -18.33 5.43
N ASN A 153 -4.33 -19.59 5.19
CA ASN A 153 -5.63 -20.12 5.58
C ASN A 153 -5.65 -20.68 7.02
N GLU A 154 -6.80 -21.10 7.50
CA GLU A 154 -6.96 -21.66 8.86
C GLU A 154 -6.09 -22.88 9.15
N LYS A 155 -5.65 -23.59 8.10
CA LYS A 155 -4.77 -24.77 8.22
C LYS A 155 -3.28 -24.40 8.19
N GLY A 156 -2.95 -23.11 8.08
CA GLY A 156 -1.58 -22.63 7.95
C GLY A 156 -0.97 -22.81 6.56
N LYS A 157 -1.77 -23.18 5.54
CA LYS A 157 -1.27 -23.27 4.17
C LYS A 157 -1.15 -21.86 3.58
N ALA A 158 0.04 -21.54 3.06
CA ALA A 158 0.31 -20.29 2.38
C ALA A 158 0.02 -20.38 0.87
N THR A 159 -0.35 -19.25 0.28
CA THR A 159 -0.54 -19.05 -1.17
C THR A 159 -0.06 -17.65 -1.51
N PHE A 160 0.81 -17.51 -2.48
CA PHE A 160 1.23 -16.20 -2.94
C PHE A 160 0.08 -15.42 -3.58
N VAL A 161 0.06 -14.12 -3.34
CA VAL A 161 -0.97 -13.23 -3.87
C VAL A 161 -0.39 -11.93 -4.38
N LYS A 162 -0.88 -11.49 -5.54
CA LYS A 162 -0.73 -10.10 -6.02
C LYS A 162 -2.10 -9.43 -6.06
N PHE A 163 -2.18 -8.21 -5.53
CA PHE A 163 -3.41 -7.43 -5.45
C PHE A 163 -3.52 -6.43 -6.59
N HIS A 164 -4.71 -6.33 -7.16
CA HIS A 164 -5.06 -5.45 -8.28
C HIS A 164 -6.30 -4.63 -7.95
N TRP A 165 -6.30 -3.36 -8.32
CA TRP A 165 -7.46 -2.47 -8.29
C TRP A 165 -7.83 -2.11 -9.72
N LYS A 166 -8.97 -2.60 -10.20
CA LYS A 166 -9.46 -2.34 -11.56
C LYS A 166 -10.58 -1.30 -11.50
N PRO A 167 -10.38 -0.08 -12.07
CA PRO A 167 -11.41 0.97 -11.99
C PRO A 167 -12.63 0.60 -12.82
N LYS A 168 -13.83 0.79 -12.25
CA LYS A 168 -15.10 0.51 -13.00
C LYS A 168 -15.35 1.48 -14.13
N LEU A 169 -14.76 2.67 -14.08
CA LEU A 169 -14.80 3.64 -15.18
C LEU A 169 -13.85 3.29 -16.35
N GLY A 170 -13.08 2.19 -16.22
CA GLY A 170 -12.02 1.84 -17.17
C GLY A 170 -10.76 2.68 -16.99
N VAL A 171 -9.71 2.29 -17.73
CA VAL A 171 -8.42 2.97 -17.69
C VAL A 171 -8.34 3.96 -18.85
N HIS A 172 -8.18 5.23 -18.53
CA HIS A 172 -8.08 6.31 -19.51
C HIS A 172 -6.94 7.26 -19.15
N SER A 173 -6.24 7.70 -20.16
CA SER A 173 -5.11 8.63 -20.05
C SER A 173 -5.34 9.85 -20.93
N VAL A 174 -4.55 10.89 -20.75
CA VAL A 174 -4.50 12.07 -21.61
C VAL A 174 -3.26 12.01 -22.50
N ALA A 175 -3.27 12.72 -23.62
CA ALA A 175 -2.08 12.92 -24.42
C ALA A 175 -1.17 13.97 -23.76
N TRP A 176 0.14 13.92 -24.04
CA TRP A 176 1.12 14.83 -23.41
C TRP A 176 0.78 16.32 -23.62
N ASN A 177 0.39 16.71 -24.82
CA ASN A 177 -0.01 18.10 -25.13
C ASN A 177 -1.29 18.53 -24.41
N GLU A 178 -2.21 17.58 -24.14
CA GLU A 178 -3.41 17.82 -23.34
C GLU A 178 -3.02 18.00 -21.87
N ALA A 179 -2.17 17.13 -21.33
CA ALA A 179 -1.66 17.24 -19.97
C ALA A 179 -0.99 18.59 -19.69
N GLN A 180 -0.17 19.08 -20.63
CA GLN A 180 0.47 20.38 -20.51
C GLN A 180 -0.55 21.55 -20.49
N LYS A 181 -1.54 21.51 -21.35
CA LYS A 181 -2.61 22.55 -21.40
C LYS A 181 -3.42 22.57 -20.12
N ILE A 182 -3.86 21.39 -19.64
CA ILE A 182 -4.62 21.28 -18.40
C ILE A 182 -3.78 21.74 -17.21
N SER A 183 -2.51 21.34 -17.12
CA SER A 183 -1.58 21.77 -16.06
C SER A 183 -1.43 23.30 -16.00
N GLY A 184 -1.40 23.95 -17.16
CA GLY A 184 -1.33 25.41 -17.23
C GLY A 184 -2.64 26.11 -16.85
N PHE A 185 -3.77 25.46 -17.08
CA PHE A 185 -5.11 25.98 -16.75
C PHE A 185 -5.49 25.69 -15.29
N ASN A 186 -5.26 24.46 -14.83
CA ASN A 186 -5.61 24.01 -13.49
C ASN A 186 -4.58 22.97 -13.00
N SER A 187 -3.67 23.37 -12.13
CA SER A 187 -2.65 22.47 -11.56
C SER A 187 -3.23 21.38 -10.66
N ASP A 188 -4.41 21.62 -10.09
CA ASP A 188 -5.08 20.73 -9.11
C ASP A 188 -6.18 19.88 -9.75
N PHE A 189 -6.10 19.66 -11.06
CA PHE A 189 -7.17 19.06 -11.88
C PHE A 189 -7.64 17.68 -11.35
N HIS A 190 -6.71 16.78 -11.01
CA HIS A 190 -7.06 15.46 -10.51
C HIS A 190 -7.68 15.50 -9.11
N ARG A 191 -7.16 16.37 -8.24
CA ARG A 191 -7.68 16.53 -6.88
C ARG A 191 -9.09 17.09 -6.90
N LEU A 192 -9.32 18.09 -7.73
CA LEU A 192 -10.64 18.72 -7.91
C LEU A 192 -11.65 17.72 -8.48
N ASP A 193 -11.29 17.02 -9.57
CA ASP A 193 -12.15 15.99 -10.20
C ASP A 193 -12.59 14.89 -9.22
N LEU A 194 -11.65 14.39 -8.39
CA LEU A 194 -11.97 13.36 -7.39
C LEU A 194 -12.89 13.90 -6.30
N TRP A 195 -12.58 15.11 -5.81
CA TRP A 195 -13.35 15.76 -4.74
C TRP A 195 -14.80 16.01 -5.17
N GLU A 196 -14.98 16.67 -6.31
CA GLU A 196 -16.30 17.01 -6.85
C GLU A 196 -17.12 15.75 -7.15
N ALA A 197 -16.50 14.73 -7.74
CA ALA A 197 -17.21 13.49 -8.02
C ALA A 197 -17.79 12.83 -6.75
N ILE A 198 -17.05 12.83 -5.64
CA ILE A 198 -17.55 12.29 -4.38
C ILE A 198 -18.62 13.20 -3.78
N ASP A 199 -18.43 14.50 -3.82
CA ASP A 199 -19.36 15.49 -3.25
C ASP A 199 -20.72 15.49 -3.97
N GLU A 200 -20.70 15.27 -5.30
CA GLU A 200 -21.89 15.12 -6.13
C GLU A 200 -22.57 13.74 -6.03
N GLY A 201 -21.98 12.79 -5.29
CA GLY A 201 -22.51 11.43 -5.18
C GLY A 201 -22.13 10.50 -6.33
N ASN A 202 -21.26 10.92 -7.24
CA ASN A 202 -20.72 10.14 -8.35
C ASN A 202 -19.55 9.25 -7.83
N PHE A 203 -19.82 8.37 -6.91
CA PHE A 203 -18.83 7.61 -6.14
C PHE A 203 -17.92 6.74 -7.00
N PRO A 204 -16.60 7.00 -7.04
CA PRO A 204 -15.65 6.18 -7.76
C PRO A 204 -15.55 4.77 -7.17
N GLN A 205 -15.41 3.77 -8.05
CA GLN A 205 -15.33 2.37 -7.66
C GLN A 205 -14.19 1.63 -8.35
N TRP A 206 -13.58 0.70 -7.61
CA TRP A 206 -12.60 -0.25 -8.12
C TRP A 206 -12.95 -1.67 -7.68
N ASP A 207 -12.81 -2.60 -8.60
CA ASP A 207 -12.86 -4.01 -8.26
C ASP A 207 -11.51 -4.45 -7.68
N LEU A 208 -11.55 -5.13 -6.52
CA LEU A 208 -10.39 -5.79 -5.94
C LEU A 208 -10.20 -7.14 -6.61
N GLY A 209 -9.09 -7.28 -7.32
CA GLY A 209 -8.65 -8.51 -7.95
C GLY A 209 -7.44 -9.12 -7.26
N VAL A 210 -7.33 -10.45 -7.33
CA VAL A 210 -6.20 -11.21 -6.82
C VAL A 210 -5.67 -12.18 -7.87
N GLN A 211 -4.35 -12.24 -8.04
CA GLN A 211 -3.67 -13.36 -8.68
C GLN A 211 -3.16 -14.28 -7.59
N LEU A 212 -3.50 -15.56 -7.66
CA LEU A 212 -3.20 -16.57 -6.64
C LEU A 212 -2.25 -17.60 -7.22
N ILE A 213 -1.09 -17.77 -6.59
CA ILE A 213 -0.04 -18.68 -7.02
C ILE A 213 0.26 -19.63 -5.87
N PRO A 214 0.12 -20.97 -6.06
CA PRO A 214 0.52 -21.93 -5.03
C PRO A 214 1.99 -21.74 -4.63
N GLU A 215 2.31 -21.89 -3.35
CA GLU A 215 3.69 -21.70 -2.86
C GLU A 215 4.67 -22.68 -3.53
N GLU A 216 4.22 -23.88 -3.87
CA GLU A 216 4.97 -24.89 -4.62
C GLU A 216 5.30 -24.48 -6.07
N ASP A 217 4.62 -23.49 -6.62
CA ASP A 217 4.82 -22.98 -7.98
C ASP A 217 5.80 -21.78 -8.04
N GLU A 218 6.44 -21.39 -6.93
CA GLU A 218 7.34 -20.22 -6.84
C GLU A 218 8.40 -20.20 -7.96
N LEU A 219 9.04 -21.33 -8.19
CA LEU A 219 10.12 -21.48 -9.18
C LEU A 219 9.66 -22.02 -10.55
N LYS A 220 8.37 -22.07 -10.81
CA LYS A 220 7.80 -22.64 -12.05
C LYS A 220 7.92 -21.71 -13.24
N TYR A 221 8.02 -20.42 -13.02
CA TYR A 221 8.04 -19.40 -14.06
C TYR A 221 9.46 -19.13 -14.55
N SER A 222 9.60 -18.58 -15.76
CA SER A 222 10.90 -18.17 -16.31
C SER A 222 11.46 -16.88 -15.69
N PHE A 223 10.76 -16.32 -14.72
CA PHE A 223 11.11 -15.10 -13.96
C PHE A 223 10.76 -15.31 -12.48
N ASP A 224 11.41 -14.55 -11.63
CA ASP A 224 11.13 -14.55 -10.20
C ASP A 224 9.84 -13.77 -9.91
N ILE A 225 8.85 -14.43 -9.32
CA ILE A 225 7.56 -13.82 -8.94
C ILE A 225 7.69 -12.87 -7.72
N LEU A 226 8.80 -12.95 -6.99
CA LEU A 226 9.14 -12.08 -5.87
C LEU A 226 9.95 -10.84 -6.31
N ASP A 227 10.33 -10.77 -7.58
CA ASP A 227 11.01 -9.60 -8.15
C ASP A 227 9.99 -8.48 -8.46
N ALA A 228 10.07 -7.37 -7.74
CA ALA A 228 9.18 -6.22 -7.93
C ALA A 228 9.33 -5.53 -9.30
N THR A 229 10.39 -5.81 -10.08
CA THR A 229 10.57 -5.31 -11.44
C THR A 229 9.83 -6.15 -12.50
N LYS A 230 9.22 -7.26 -12.08
CA LYS A 230 8.54 -8.23 -12.96
C LYS A 230 7.03 -8.20 -12.76
N LEU A 231 6.32 -8.41 -13.84
CA LEU A 231 4.87 -8.56 -13.90
C LEU A 231 4.54 -10.05 -14.04
N VAL A 232 3.53 -10.53 -13.33
CA VAL A 232 2.92 -11.84 -13.60
C VAL A 232 1.80 -11.65 -14.62
N PRO A 233 1.96 -12.13 -15.89
CA PRO A 233 0.93 -11.98 -16.91
C PRO A 233 -0.40 -12.62 -16.53
N GLU A 234 -1.52 -11.97 -16.85
CA GLU A 234 -2.85 -12.51 -16.59
C GLU A 234 -3.15 -13.79 -17.37
N GLU A 235 -2.46 -14.01 -18.48
CA GLU A 235 -2.53 -15.24 -19.30
C GLU A 235 -1.95 -16.46 -18.55
N LEU A 236 -0.96 -16.23 -17.68
CA LEU A 236 -0.35 -17.27 -16.85
C LEU A 236 -1.12 -17.47 -15.55
N VAL A 237 -1.50 -16.38 -14.92
CA VAL A 237 -2.26 -16.39 -13.65
C VAL A 237 -3.38 -15.34 -13.76
N PRO A 238 -4.63 -15.77 -14.04
CA PRO A 238 -5.74 -14.84 -14.20
C PRO A 238 -6.07 -14.08 -12.92
N VAL A 239 -6.42 -12.81 -13.07
CA VAL A 239 -6.92 -11.98 -11.97
C VAL A 239 -8.36 -12.40 -11.64
N LYS A 240 -8.60 -12.81 -10.39
CA LYS A 240 -9.92 -13.16 -9.87
C LYS A 240 -10.49 -11.98 -9.09
N ILE A 241 -11.63 -11.42 -9.51
CA ILE A 241 -12.32 -10.37 -8.76
C ILE A 241 -12.97 -10.97 -7.52
N ILE A 242 -12.77 -10.33 -6.36
CA ILE A 242 -13.28 -10.79 -5.07
C ILE A 242 -14.18 -9.77 -4.37
N GLY A 243 -14.07 -8.49 -4.69
CA GLY A 243 -14.86 -7.45 -4.06
C GLY A 243 -14.77 -6.11 -4.78
N THR A 244 -15.46 -5.12 -4.23
CA THR A 244 -15.50 -3.77 -4.78
C THR A 244 -15.24 -2.73 -3.68
N MET A 245 -14.34 -1.81 -3.94
CA MET A 245 -14.09 -0.61 -3.14
C MET A 245 -14.93 0.54 -3.70
N THR A 246 -15.57 1.31 -2.81
CA THR A 246 -16.34 2.51 -3.15
C THR A 246 -15.85 3.69 -2.32
N LEU A 247 -15.52 4.80 -2.97
CA LEU A 247 -15.18 6.05 -2.28
C LEU A 247 -16.44 6.91 -2.20
N ASN A 248 -17.00 7.02 -1.00
CA ASN A 248 -18.30 7.66 -0.76
C ASN A 248 -18.23 8.84 0.22
N ARG A 249 -17.03 9.29 0.59
CA ARG A 249 -16.84 10.44 1.46
C ARG A 249 -15.49 11.11 1.22
N ASN A 250 -15.49 12.44 1.18
CA ASN A 250 -14.28 13.25 1.26
C ASN A 250 -13.78 13.40 2.71
N PRO A 251 -12.47 13.67 2.94
CA PRO A 251 -12.00 14.04 4.27
C PRO A 251 -12.62 15.36 4.74
N ASP A 252 -12.90 15.47 6.05
CA ASP A 252 -13.38 16.72 6.65
C ASP A 252 -12.25 17.74 6.86
N ASN A 253 -11.03 17.22 7.07
CA ASN A 253 -9.84 18.04 7.26
C ASN A 253 -8.62 17.37 6.64
N PHE A 254 -8.04 18.02 5.64
CA PHE A 254 -6.89 17.47 4.90
C PHE A 254 -5.69 17.16 5.80
N PHE A 255 -5.35 18.05 6.72
CA PHE A 255 -4.20 17.81 7.61
C PHE A 255 -4.45 16.64 8.55
N ALA A 256 -5.58 16.63 9.23
CA ALA A 256 -5.89 15.62 10.25
C ALA A 256 -6.05 14.21 9.66
N GLU A 257 -6.63 14.09 8.46
CA GLU A 257 -6.99 12.81 7.87
C GLU A 257 -6.03 12.39 6.74
N THR A 258 -5.63 13.30 5.85
CA THR A 258 -4.80 12.96 4.68
C THR A 258 -3.30 13.17 4.94
N GLU A 259 -2.92 14.29 5.59
CA GLU A 259 -1.51 14.57 5.87
C GLU A 259 -0.95 13.63 6.96
N GLN A 260 -1.73 13.40 8.03
CA GLN A 260 -1.31 12.59 9.17
C GLN A 260 -1.52 11.09 8.98
N VAL A 261 -2.17 10.62 7.91
CA VAL A 261 -2.30 9.18 7.68
C VAL A 261 -0.94 8.53 7.48
N ALA A 262 -0.71 7.43 8.17
CA ALA A 262 0.51 6.63 8.11
C ALA A 262 0.21 5.27 7.49
N PHE A 263 0.78 5.01 6.31
CA PHE A 263 0.76 3.71 5.68
C PHE A 263 2.05 2.96 5.97
N ASP A 264 1.94 1.65 6.16
CA ASP A 264 3.08 0.77 6.43
C ASP A 264 2.84 -0.61 5.80
N PRO A 265 3.63 -1.01 4.78
CA PRO A 265 3.48 -2.33 4.17
C PRO A 265 3.75 -3.50 5.13
N GLY A 266 4.44 -3.27 6.24
CA GLY A 266 4.62 -4.25 7.32
C GLY A 266 3.42 -4.41 8.25
N ARG A 267 2.38 -3.58 8.08
CA ARG A 267 1.15 -3.67 8.88
C ARG A 267 0.23 -4.73 8.31
N ILE A 268 0.38 -5.94 8.79
CA ILE A 268 -0.40 -7.12 8.40
C ILE A 268 -1.34 -7.56 9.51
N ILE A 269 -2.29 -8.42 9.17
CA ILE A 269 -3.28 -9.02 10.07
C ILE A 269 -3.32 -10.54 9.87
N PRO A 270 -3.90 -11.33 10.80
CA PRO A 270 -4.06 -12.77 10.60
C PRO A 270 -4.67 -13.11 9.24
N GLY A 271 -4.07 -14.07 8.54
CA GLY A 271 -4.47 -14.50 7.21
C GLY A 271 -3.76 -13.79 6.05
N ILE A 272 -2.94 -12.77 6.32
CA ILE A 272 -2.03 -12.15 5.37
C ILE A 272 -0.62 -12.17 5.95
N ASP A 273 0.37 -12.53 5.13
CA ASP A 273 1.77 -12.55 5.53
C ASP A 273 2.66 -11.93 4.44
N LEU A 274 3.88 -11.66 4.81
CA LEU A 274 4.89 -11.08 3.94
C LEU A 274 5.62 -12.19 3.17
N SER A 275 6.13 -11.87 2.00
CA SER A 275 7.02 -12.73 1.23
C SER A 275 8.47 -12.29 1.38
N ASP A 276 9.39 -13.09 0.83
CA ASP A 276 10.81 -12.79 0.76
C ASP A 276 11.16 -11.82 -0.38
N ASP A 277 10.18 -11.08 -0.94
CA ASP A 277 10.43 -9.99 -1.91
C ASP A 277 11.42 -8.98 -1.30
N PRO A 278 12.64 -8.82 -1.87
CA PRO A 278 13.70 -8.02 -1.25
C PRO A 278 13.30 -6.55 -1.08
N LEU A 279 12.56 -6.00 -2.04
CA LEU A 279 12.10 -4.62 -1.96
C LEU A 279 11.03 -4.47 -0.87
N LEU A 280 10.11 -5.42 -0.73
CA LEU A 280 9.11 -5.42 0.33
C LEU A 280 9.79 -5.46 1.71
N GLN A 281 10.79 -6.31 1.90
CA GLN A 281 11.53 -6.43 3.14
C GLN A 281 12.22 -5.11 3.53
N GLY A 282 12.84 -4.41 2.58
CA GLY A 282 13.41 -3.08 2.84
C GLY A 282 12.35 -2.02 3.16
N ARG A 283 11.18 -2.09 2.55
CA ARG A 283 10.07 -1.15 2.80
C ARG A 283 9.52 -1.23 4.23
N ILE A 284 9.52 -2.40 4.84
CA ILE A 284 9.05 -2.59 6.23
C ILE A 284 9.82 -1.68 7.19
N PHE A 285 11.13 -1.63 7.07
CA PHE A 285 11.97 -0.78 7.93
C PHE A 285 11.83 0.69 7.58
N SER A 286 11.91 1.05 6.29
CA SER A 286 11.94 2.44 5.85
C SER A 286 10.63 3.17 6.13
N TYR A 287 9.47 2.49 6.02
CA TYR A 287 8.18 3.12 6.32
C TYR A 287 8.01 3.38 7.81
N MET A 288 8.41 2.46 8.67
CA MET A 288 8.35 2.65 10.12
C MET A 288 9.24 3.83 10.56
N ASP A 289 10.47 3.89 10.08
CA ASP A 289 11.42 4.97 10.37
C ASP A 289 10.88 6.32 9.89
N THR A 290 10.41 6.38 8.64
CA THR A 290 9.82 7.58 8.05
C THR A 290 8.61 8.08 8.84
N GLN A 291 7.72 7.20 9.31
CA GLN A 291 6.55 7.60 10.09
C GLN A 291 6.94 8.15 11.47
N ASN A 292 7.91 7.53 12.13
CA ASN A 292 8.44 8.03 13.40
C ASN A 292 8.99 9.46 13.26
N TYR A 293 9.74 9.72 12.20
CA TYR A 293 10.29 11.04 11.92
C TYR A 293 9.21 12.05 11.51
N ARG A 294 8.37 11.69 10.52
CA ARG A 294 7.36 12.59 9.94
C ARG A 294 6.26 12.98 10.94
N LEU A 295 5.83 12.06 11.79
CA LEU A 295 4.72 12.23 12.72
C LEU A 295 5.15 12.49 14.16
N GLY A 296 6.45 12.62 14.41
CA GLY A 296 7.01 13.10 15.67
C GLY A 296 7.11 12.07 16.77
N GLY A 297 7.05 10.78 16.51
CA GLY A 297 7.32 9.75 17.51
C GLY A 297 6.63 8.41 17.29
N ALA A 298 7.00 7.45 18.13
CA ALA A 298 6.60 6.03 18.01
C ALA A 298 5.09 5.77 18.18
N ASN A 299 4.36 6.69 18.78
CA ASN A 299 2.92 6.51 19.03
C ASN A 299 2.03 7.13 17.92
N PHE A 300 2.53 7.31 16.71
CA PHE A 300 1.77 7.84 15.57
C PHE A 300 0.53 7.03 15.24
N HIS A 301 0.48 5.75 15.62
CA HIS A 301 -0.69 4.89 15.47
C HIS A 301 -1.86 5.28 16.41
N GLU A 302 -1.64 6.17 17.40
CA GLU A 302 -2.70 6.73 18.24
C GLU A 302 -3.36 7.98 17.63
N ILE A 303 -2.78 8.57 16.59
CA ILE A 303 -3.44 9.63 15.82
C ILE A 303 -4.75 9.07 15.24
N PRO A 304 -5.89 9.79 15.33
CA PRO A 304 -7.21 9.25 15.02
C PRO A 304 -7.31 8.49 13.69
N ILE A 305 -6.74 9.04 12.61
CA ILE A 305 -6.79 8.40 11.29
C ILE A 305 -5.97 7.09 11.22
N ASN A 306 -4.99 6.91 12.10
CA ASN A 306 -4.13 5.73 12.14
C ASN A 306 -4.61 4.68 13.16
N ARG A 307 -5.58 5.05 14.00
CA ARG A 307 -6.06 4.21 15.08
C ARG A 307 -6.85 3.02 14.56
N SER A 308 -6.61 1.85 15.15
CA SER A 308 -7.43 0.66 14.88
C SER A 308 -8.84 0.81 15.47
N LEU A 309 -9.85 0.21 14.83
CA LEU A 309 -11.22 0.15 15.34
C LEU A 309 -11.28 -0.56 16.70
N ASN A 310 -10.54 -1.65 16.83
CA ASN A 310 -10.38 -2.38 18.08
C ASN A 310 -9.08 -1.96 18.76
N GLN A 311 -9.12 -1.76 20.06
CA GLN A 311 -7.92 -1.42 20.80
C GLN A 311 -6.91 -2.57 20.70
N LYS A 312 -5.71 -2.27 20.22
CA LYS A 312 -4.60 -3.21 20.13
C LYS A 312 -3.53 -2.80 21.14
N HIS A 313 -3.01 -3.79 21.85
CA HIS A 313 -1.93 -3.60 22.81
C HIS A 313 -0.61 -4.05 22.21
N ASN A 314 0.33 -3.11 22.07
CA ASN A 314 1.66 -3.35 21.51
C ASN A 314 2.77 -3.32 22.57
N ASN A 315 2.43 -3.37 23.86
CA ASN A 315 3.32 -3.22 25.02
C ASN A 315 4.05 -1.86 25.10
N GLN A 316 3.79 -0.93 24.21
CA GLN A 316 4.29 0.44 24.30
C GLN A 316 3.60 1.15 25.48
N LYS A 317 4.37 1.62 26.46
CA LYS A 317 3.83 2.24 27.67
C LYS A 317 4.04 3.75 27.75
N ASP A 318 4.99 4.29 27.03
CA ASP A 318 5.40 5.69 27.06
C ASP A 318 5.87 6.18 25.67
N GLY A 319 6.51 7.32 25.63
CA GLY A 319 7.07 7.92 24.40
C GLY A 319 6.20 9.02 23.80
N THR A 320 6.80 9.78 22.89
CA THR A 320 6.17 10.95 22.26
C THR A 320 4.86 10.57 21.56
N GLY A 321 3.85 11.40 21.73
CA GLY A 321 2.54 11.20 21.11
C GLY A 321 1.66 10.17 21.81
N ARG A 322 2.02 9.69 23.00
CA ARG A 322 1.18 8.79 23.79
C ARG A 322 -0.10 9.49 24.24
N ILE A 323 -1.25 8.98 23.83
CA ILE A 323 -2.58 9.54 24.13
C ILE A 323 -3.39 8.55 24.97
N ASP A 324 -3.29 7.24 24.69
CA ASP A 324 -4.09 6.22 25.36
C ASP A 324 -3.68 6.04 26.83
N ILE A 325 -4.69 6.04 27.71
CA ILE A 325 -4.52 5.77 29.14
C ILE A 325 -4.72 4.28 29.37
N LEU A 326 -3.63 3.53 29.37
CA LEU A 326 -3.65 2.09 29.61
C LEU A 326 -3.69 1.81 31.11
N LYS A 327 -4.63 0.96 31.52
CA LYS A 327 -4.72 0.45 32.89
C LYS A 327 -3.95 -0.86 33.00
N GLY A 328 -3.14 -1.00 34.03
CA GLY A 328 -2.44 -2.25 34.33
C GLY A 328 -0.97 -2.04 34.65
N GLY A 329 -0.38 -3.00 35.36
CA GLY A 329 1.03 -2.98 35.79
C GLY A 329 1.97 -3.82 34.93
N VAL A 330 1.51 -4.27 33.74
CA VAL A 330 2.26 -5.18 32.88
C VAL A 330 2.29 -4.64 31.46
N SER A 331 3.53 -4.49 30.93
CA SER A 331 3.78 -4.04 29.54
C SER A 331 4.75 -4.96 28.82
N TYR A 332 4.73 -6.24 29.10
CA TYR A 332 5.59 -7.25 28.50
C TYR A 332 4.82 -8.56 28.27
N PHE A 333 5.34 -9.35 27.36
CA PHE A 333 4.84 -10.67 27.04
C PHE A 333 6.03 -11.66 26.93
N PRO A 334 5.93 -12.92 27.42
CA PRO A 334 4.78 -13.50 28.14
C PRO A 334 4.65 -13.02 29.59
N ASN A 335 3.46 -13.11 30.17
CA ASN A 335 3.24 -12.82 31.58
C ASN A 335 2.11 -13.66 32.18
N SER A 336 2.09 -13.82 33.50
CA SER A 336 1.03 -14.48 34.25
C SER A 336 0.13 -13.51 35.02
N LYS A 337 0.41 -12.20 34.96
CA LYS A 337 -0.24 -11.18 35.79
C LYS A 337 -1.43 -10.48 35.11
N ALA A 338 -1.48 -10.47 33.79
CA ALA A 338 -2.48 -9.72 33.03
C ALA A 338 -2.95 -10.51 31.78
N SER A 339 -3.40 -11.72 31.94
CA SER A 339 -3.94 -12.59 30.88
C SER A 339 -2.96 -12.90 29.73
N GLY A 340 -1.68 -12.64 29.91
CA GLY A 340 -0.62 -12.96 28.95
C GLY A 340 -0.09 -14.37 29.11
N CYS A 341 -0.99 -15.37 29.28
CA CYS A 341 -0.60 -16.77 29.42
C CYS A 341 0.14 -17.28 28.17
N PRO A 342 1.38 -17.79 28.29
CA PRO A 342 2.16 -18.27 27.15
C PRO A 342 1.44 -19.35 26.33
N TYR A 343 0.70 -20.22 27.00
CA TYR A 343 -0.05 -21.32 26.37
C TYR A 343 -1.15 -20.78 25.41
N HIS A 344 -1.98 -19.83 25.87
CA HIS A 344 -3.03 -19.24 25.02
C HIS A 344 -2.46 -18.35 23.92
N ALA A 345 -1.30 -17.75 24.14
CA ALA A 345 -0.62 -16.95 23.13
C ALA A 345 -0.03 -17.83 22.03
N MET A 346 0.56 -18.98 22.36
CA MET A 346 1.03 -19.94 21.37
C MET A 346 -0.10 -20.40 20.43
N LEU A 347 -1.29 -20.62 20.94
CA LEU A 347 -2.46 -21.00 20.13
C LEU A 347 -2.89 -19.89 19.15
N LYS A 348 -2.72 -18.62 19.52
CA LYS A 348 -3.03 -17.46 18.65
C LYS A 348 -1.87 -17.11 17.70
N LEU A 349 -0.63 -17.28 18.15
CA LEU A 349 0.58 -17.01 17.35
C LEU A 349 0.86 -18.13 16.35
N SER A 350 0.35 -19.33 16.55
CA SER A 350 0.57 -20.45 15.62
C SER A 350 0.02 -20.19 14.21
N LEU A 351 -0.90 -19.24 14.05
CA LEU A 351 -1.42 -18.83 12.73
C LEU A 351 -0.57 -17.74 12.04
N ILE A 352 0.34 -17.08 12.77
CA ILE A 352 1.14 -15.97 12.25
C ILE A 352 2.62 -16.35 12.13
N HIS A 353 3.13 -17.28 12.92
CA HIS A 353 4.56 -17.58 13.06
C HIS A 353 4.97 -19.03 12.82
N ILE A 354 4.15 -19.85 12.17
CA ILE A 354 4.53 -21.24 11.87
C ILE A 354 5.61 -21.33 10.78
N SER A 355 5.86 -20.28 10.00
CA SER A 355 6.87 -20.32 8.94
C SER A 355 8.30 -19.93 9.38
N GLU A 356 8.55 -19.50 10.63
CA GLU A 356 9.83 -18.89 10.97
C GLU A 356 10.61 -19.29 12.27
N PRO A 357 10.46 -20.46 12.89
CA PRO A 357 11.43 -20.83 13.92
C PRO A 357 12.76 -21.39 13.38
N THR A 358 12.84 -21.76 12.11
CA THR A 358 13.97 -22.54 11.57
C THR A 358 15.03 -21.73 10.85
N ARG A 359 14.76 -20.51 10.41
CA ARG A 359 15.75 -19.67 9.71
C ARG A 359 16.63 -18.81 10.64
N LEU A 360 16.17 -18.49 11.85
CA LEU A 360 16.95 -17.70 12.83
C LEU A 360 18.01 -18.47 13.60
N LEU A 361 18.12 -19.80 13.42
CA LEU A 361 19.12 -20.65 14.08
C LEU A 361 20.25 -21.10 13.15
N SER A 362 20.37 -20.53 11.95
CA SER A 362 21.41 -20.86 10.98
C SER A 362 22.35 -19.70 10.62
N ILE A 363 22.56 -18.78 11.57
CA ILE A 363 23.66 -17.80 11.52
C ILE A 363 24.63 -18.08 12.64
#